data_c23aee90d501794231d97f032548a428
#
_entry.id   c23aee90d501794231d97f032548a428
#
_cell.length_a   1.000
_cell.length_b   1.000
_cell.length_c   1.000
_cell.angle_alpha   90.00
_cell.angle_beta   90.00
_cell.angle_gamma   90.00
#
_symmetry.space_group_name_H-M   'P 1'
#
loop_
_entity.id
_entity.type
_entity.pdbx_description
1 polymer ?
#
loop_
_entity_poly.entity_id
_entity_poly.type
_entity_poly.pdbx_seq_one_letter_code
_entity_poly.pdbx_strand_id
1 'polypeptide(L)'
;MDAMKTSKLKAARMSTGLSQSQLAAAAGINPRMLQYYEQGAKDLNGAKLATLLKICLALHCRLEDILPDEETTRLLAEYAATI
;
A
#
# COMPACT_ATOMS: atom_id res chain seq x y z
N MET A 1 11.42 -7.64 -17.46
CA MET A 1 10.36 -6.77 -17.97
C MET A 1 9.65 -6.07 -16.84
N ASP A 2 9.85 -4.79 -16.76
CA ASP A 2 9.26 -4.03 -15.66
C ASP A 2 7.74 -3.99 -15.74
N ALA A 3 7.20 -4.09 -16.95
CA ALA A 3 5.75 -4.09 -17.13
C ALA A 3 5.07 -5.22 -16.38
N MET A 4 5.81 -6.28 -16.07
CA MET A 4 5.27 -7.42 -15.36
C MET A 4 5.48 -7.33 -13.85
N LYS A 5 6.16 -6.29 -13.41
CA LYS A 5 6.49 -6.15 -12.01
C LYS A 5 5.25 -5.76 -11.20
N THR A 6 4.98 -6.53 -10.18
CA THR A 6 3.83 -6.29 -9.31
C THR A 6 4.23 -5.29 -8.22
N SER A 7 3.39 -4.29 -7.97
CA SER A 7 3.64 -3.35 -6.88
C SER A 7 3.55 -4.07 -5.53
N LYS A 8 4.22 -3.52 -4.52
CA LYS A 8 4.16 -4.08 -3.18
C LYS A 8 2.72 -4.10 -2.67
N LEU A 9 1.97 -3.04 -2.95
CA LEU A 9 0.56 -2.96 -2.55
C LEU A 9 -0.25 -4.08 -3.18
N LYS A 10 -0.10 -4.27 -4.49
CA LYS A 10 -0.83 -5.32 -5.18
C LYS A 10 -0.44 -6.70 -4.67
N ALA A 11 0.85 -6.92 -4.44
CA ALA A 11 1.33 -8.20 -3.93
C ALA A 11 0.75 -8.48 -2.55
N ALA A 12 0.72 -7.48 -1.68
CA ALA A 12 0.15 -7.63 -0.34
C ALA A 12 -1.35 -7.94 -0.42
N ARG A 13 -2.07 -7.25 -1.32
CA ARG A 13 -3.49 -7.53 -1.50
C ARG A 13 -3.71 -8.96 -1.99
N MET A 14 -2.95 -9.37 -2.99
CA MET A 14 -3.12 -10.70 -3.57
C MET A 14 -2.83 -11.81 -2.57
N SER A 15 -1.89 -11.58 -1.66
CA SER A 15 -1.55 -12.57 -0.65
C SER A 15 -2.69 -12.79 0.35
N THR A 16 -3.60 -11.83 0.48
CA THR A 16 -4.77 -11.98 1.35
C THR A 16 -5.98 -12.55 0.63
N GLY A 17 -5.90 -12.70 -0.70
CA GLY A 17 -7.01 -13.21 -1.50
C GLY A 17 -8.10 -12.20 -1.82
N LEU A 18 -7.88 -10.92 -1.49
CA LEU A 18 -8.88 -9.89 -1.76
C LEU A 18 -8.76 -9.35 -3.18
N SER A 19 -9.91 -9.05 -3.79
CA SER A 19 -9.93 -8.29 -5.03
C SER A 19 -9.72 -6.82 -4.73
N GLN A 20 -9.48 -6.02 -5.78
CA GLN A 20 -9.37 -4.57 -5.61
C GLN A 20 -10.63 -3.98 -4.99
N SER A 21 -11.79 -4.42 -5.47
CA SER A 21 -13.08 -3.92 -4.94
C SER A 21 -13.26 -4.30 -3.47
N GLN A 22 -12.87 -5.52 -3.13
CA GLN A 22 -12.99 -5.98 -1.75
C GLN A 22 -12.07 -5.21 -0.81
N LEU A 23 -10.83 -4.97 -1.22
CA LEU A 23 -9.92 -4.20 -0.40
C LEU A 23 -10.39 -2.76 -0.27
N ALA A 24 -10.82 -2.15 -1.36
CA ALA A 24 -11.31 -0.78 -1.32
C ALA A 24 -12.49 -0.64 -0.36
N ALA A 25 -13.42 -1.61 -0.41
CA ALA A 25 -14.57 -1.60 0.49
C ALA A 25 -14.12 -1.77 1.95
N ALA A 26 -13.22 -2.70 2.20
CA ALA A 26 -12.73 -2.95 3.56
C ALA A 26 -11.96 -1.76 4.12
N ALA A 27 -11.22 -1.06 3.28
CA ALA A 27 -10.44 0.10 3.70
C ALA A 27 -11.27 1.39 3.68
N GLY A 28 -12.45 1.37 3.08
CA GLY A 28 -13.28 2.56 2.98
C GLY A 28 -12.70 3.61 2.03
N ILE A 29 -12.08 3.17 0.94
CA ILE A 29 -11.50 4.06 -0.05
C ILE A 29 -12.10 3.79 -1.42
N ASN A 30 -11.91 4.75 -2.34
CA ASN A 30 -12.42 4.65 -3.70
C ASN A 30 -11.66 3.56 -4.46
N PRO A 31 -12.36 2.59 -5.10
CA PRO A 31 -11.69 1.52 -5.84
C PRO A 31 -10.79 2.04 -6.96
N ARG A 32 -11.19 3.12 -7.64
CA ARG A 32 -10.36 3.69 -8.71
C ARG A 32 -9.05 4.26 -8.17
N MET A 33 -9.11 4.87 -7.00
CA MET A 33 -7.91 5.37 -6.34
C MET A 33 -6.95 4.22 -6.01
N LEU A 34 -7.48 3.13 -5.49
CA LEU A 34 -6.67 1.95 -5.21
C LEU A 34 -6.02 1.42 -6.47
N GLN A 35 -6.77 1.39 -7.56
CA GLN A 35 -6.26 0.93 -8.85
C GLN A 35 -5.08 1.80 -9.31
N TYR A 36 -5.20 3.12 -9.16
CA TYR A 36 -4.12 4.04 -9.54
C TYR A 36 -2.86 3.78 -8.72
N TYR A 37 -3.01 3.54 -7.42
CA TYR A 37 -1.85 3.24 -6.57
C TYR A 37 -1.20 1.92 -6.98
N GLU A 38 -1.99 0.91 -7.29
CA GLU A 38 -1.43 -0.39 -7.68
C GLU A 38 -0.72 -0.35 -9.01
N GLN A 39 -1.21 0.50 -9.92
CA GLN A 39 -0.62 0.65 -11.25
C GLN A 39 0.58 1.59 -11.27
N GLY A 40 0.82 2.32 -10.19
CA GLY A 40 1.85 3.31 -10.15
C GLY A 40 1.46 4.63 -10.81
N ALA A 41 0.19 4.80 -11.19
CA ALA A 41 -0.31 6.04 -11.76
C ALA A 41 -0.33 7.15 -10.71
N LYS A 42 -0.49 6.79 -9.45
CA LYS A 42 -0.35 7.70 -8.32
C LYS A 42 0.68 7.14 -7.35
N ASP A 43 1.48 8.04 -6.80
CA ASP A 43 2.53 7.66 -5.85
C ASP A 43 1.92 7.39 -4.48
N LEU A 44 2.01 6.14 -4.06
CA LEU A 44 1.47 5.74 -2.76
C LEU A 44 2.18 6.47 -1.62
N ASN A 45 3.47 6.79 -1.79
CA ASN A 45 4.19 7.56 -0.78
C ASN A 45 3.59 8.94 -0.56
N GLY A 46 2.92 9.48 -1.56
CA GLY A 46 2.26 10.78 -1.45
C GLY A 46 0.84 10.72 -0.93
N ALA A 47 0.35 9.54 -0.57
CA ALA A 47 -0.99 9.39 -0.04
C ALA A 47 -1.06 9.95 1.38
N LYS A 48 -2.27 10.34 1.78
CA LYS A 48 -2.49 10.76 3.16
C LYS A 48 -2.20 9.60 4.10
N LEU A 49 -1.62 9.91 5.25
CA LEU A 49 -1.32 8.87 6.24
C LEU A 49 -2.57 8.08 6.62
N ALA A 50 -3.70 8.77 6.76
CA ALA A 50 -4.95 8.09 7.09
C ALA A 50 -5.32 7.06 6.03
N THR A 51 -5.12 7.38 4.75
CA THR A 51 -5.40 6.43 3.67
C THR A 51 -4.48 5.21 3.76
N LEU A 52 -3.20 5.45 4.02
CA LEU A 52 -2.24 4.36 4.18
C LEU A 52 -2.62 3.45 5.34
N LEU A 53 -3.01 4.03 6.46
CA LEU A 53 -3.39 3.25 7.64
C LEU A 53 -4.66 2.44 7.39
N LYS A 54 -5.63 3.01 6.66
CA LYS A 54 -6.85 2.28 6.32
C LYS A 54 -6.52 1.04 5.48
N ILE A 55 -5.62 1.17 4.53
CA ILE A 55 -5.21 0.05 3.69
C ILE A 55 -4.49 -1.00 4.54
N CYS A 56 -3.57 -0.58 5.39
CA CYS A 56 -2.82 -1.50 6.22
C CYS A 56 -3.72 -2.23 7.22
N LEU A 57 -4.69 -1.54 7.79
CA LEU A 57 -5.65 -2.19 8.69
C LEU A 57 -6.45 -3.26 7.95
N ALA A 58 -6.89 -2.95 6.73
CA ALA A 58 -7.66 -3.91 5.94
C ALA A 58 -6.82 -5.12 5.53
N LEU A 59 -5.53 -4.93 5.31
CA LEU A 59 -4.62 -6.00 4.89
C LEU A 59 -3.91 -6.66 6.06
N HIS A 60 -4.04 -6.11 7.26
CA HIS A 60 -3.33 -6.60 8.46
C HIS A 60 -1.82 -6.64 8.22
N CYS A 61 -1.30 -5.56 7.67
CA CYS A 61 0.13 -5.47 7.34
C CYS A 61 0.71 -4.17 7.87
N ARG A 62 2.02 -4.01 7.71
CA ARG A 62 2.74 -2.82 8.13
C ARG A 62 2.87 -1.85 6.97
N LEU A 63 3.13 -0.58 7.30
CA LEU A 63 3.34 0.44 6.27
C LEU A 63 4.46 0.06 5.31
N GLU A 64 5.57 -0.46 5.83
CA GLU A 64 6.70 -0.84 5.00
C GLU A 64 6.37 -1.97 4.03
N ASP A 65 5.29 -2.71 4.27
CA ASP A 65 4.90 -3.81 3.39
C ASP A 65 4.28 -3.32 2.10
N ILE A 66 3.78 -2.09 2.07
CA ILE A 66 3.09 -1.55 0.88
C ILE A 66 3.77 -0.34 0.26
N LEU A 67 4.62 0.37 1.02
CA LEU A 67 5.26 1.58 0.50
C LEU A 67 6.33 1.23 -0.52
N PRO A 68 6.30 1.86 -1.71
CA PRO A 68 7.25 1.52 -2.77
C PRO A 68 8.63 2.14 -2.59
N ASP A 69 8.74 3.21 -1.83
CA ASP A 69 9.99 3.97 -1.72
C ASP A 69 10.88 3.38 -0.63
N GLU A 70 12.09 2.97 -1.01
CA GLU A 70 13.02 2.36 -0.07
C GLU A 70 13.52 3.33 0.98
N GLU A 71 13.69 4.60 0.60
CA GLU A 71 14.13 5.60 1.56
C GLU A 71 13.10 5.81 2.65
N THR A 72 11.83 5.94 2.27
CA THR A 72 10.75 6.10 3.24
C THR A 72 10.65 4.88 4.15
N THR A 73 10.79 3.69 3.58
CA THR A 73 10.75 2.45 4.37
C THR A 73 11.88 2.42 5.39
N ARG A 74 13.09 2.83 4.97
CA ARG A 74 14.23 2.87 5.87
C ARG A 74 14.03 3.90 6.99
N LEU A 75 13.51 5.08 6.64
CA LEU A 75 13.24 6.12 7.63
C LEU A 75 12.18 5.66 8.63
N LEU A 76 11.18 4.96 8.15
CA LEU A 76 10.14 4.42 9.01
C LEU A 76 10.72 3.41 10.01
N ALA A 77 11.62 2.55 9.54
CA ALA A 77 12.26 1.59 10.42
C ALA A 77 13.13 2.29 11.49
N GLU A 78 13.85 3.33 11.09
CA GLU A 78 14.67 4.10 12.03
C GLU A 78 13.79 4.82 13.05
N TYR A 79 12.70 5.41 12.58
CA TYR A 79 11.77 6.08 13.46
C TYR A 79 11.19 5.11 14.50
N ALA A 80 10.75 3.95 14.05
CA ALA A 80 10.16 2.95 14.94
C ALA A 80 11.18 2.45 15.96
N ALA A 81 12.45 2.34 15.57
CA ALA A 81 13.50 1.85 16.45
C ALA A 81 13.85 2.85 17.55
N THR A 82 13.63 4.15 17.31
CA THR A 82 13.99 5.18 18.28
C THR A 82 12.87 5.56 19.23
N ILE A 83 11.68 5.04 19.01
CA ILE A 83 10.51 5.32 19.86
C ILE A 83 10.28 4.16 20.87
#